data_25da6d425258bfd06c100a774c67b497
#
_entry.id   25da6d425258bfd06c100a774c67b497
#
_cell.length_a   1.000
_cell.length_b   1.000
_cell.length_c   1.000
_cell.angle_alpha   90.00
_cell.angle_beta   90.00
_cell.angle_gamma   90.00
#
_symmetry.space_group_name_H-M   'P 1'
#
loop_
_entity.id
_entity.type
_entity.pdbx_description
1 polymer ?
#
loop_
_entity_poly.entity_id
_entity_poly.type
_entity_poly.pdbx_seq_one_letter_code
_entity_poly.pdbx_strand_id
1 'polypeptide(L)' 'RMNLLYWLALLVAVALLVYLVVVLFYPERFS' A
#
# COMPACT_ATOMS: atom_id res chain seq x y z
N ARG A 1 -5.57 -2.69 -22.11
CA ARG A 1 -5.32 -4.01 -21.75
C ARG A 1 -4.30 -4.12 -20.64
N MET A 2 -4.60 -4.84 -19.59
CA MET A 2 -3.72 -4.92 -18.47
C MET A 2 -2.68 -5.99 -18.63
N ASN A 3 -1.44 -5.64 -18.27
CA ASN A 3 -0.37 -6.59 -18.35
C ASN A 3 -0.06 -7.09 -16.97
N LEU A 4 0.76 -8.09 -16.89
CA LEU A 4 1.19 -8.60 -15.61
C LEU A 4 1.91 -7.51 -14.82
N LEU A 5 2.71 -6.72 -15.51
CA LEU A 5 3.40 -5.62 -14.86
C LEU A 5 2.44 -4.61 -14.28
N TYR A 6 1.34 -4.40 -14.98
CA TYR A 6 0.34 -3.46 -14.51
C TYR A 6 -0.26 -3.96 -13.19
N TRP A 7 -0.53 -5.25 -13.13
CA TRP A 7 -1.09 -5.83 -11.92
C TRP A 7 -0.13 -5.73 -10.76
N LEU A 8 1.14 -5.96 -11.00
CA LEU A 8 2.14 -5.85 -9.95
C LEU A 8 2.21 -4.42 -9.43
N ALA A 9 2.20 -3.47 -10.32
CA ALA A 9 2.25 -2.07 -9.91
C ALA A 9 1.02 -1.70 -9.10
N LEU A 10 -0.12 -2.21 -9.50
CA LEU A 10 -1.35 -1.92 -8.80
C LEU A 10 -1.31 -2.51 -7.39
N LEU A 11 -0.83 -3.73 -7.25
CA LEU A 11 -0.74 -4.35 -5.95
C LEU A 11 0.19 -3.59 -5.03
N VAL A 12 1.31 -3.17 -5.56
CA VAL A 12 2.27 -2.43 -4.77
C VAL A 12 1.68 -1.09 -4.33
N ALA A 13 1.00 -0.43 -5.25
CA ALA A 13 0.39 0.86 -4.94
C ALA A 13 -0.65 0.72 -3.82
N VAL A 14 -1.49 -0.30 -3.93
CA VAL A 14 -2.52 -0.52 -2.92
C VAL A 14 -1.88 -0.88 -1.57
N ALA A 15 -0.84 -1.69 -1.60
CA ALA A 15 -0.17 -2.07 -0.38
C ALA A 15 0.43 -0.87 0.32
N LEU A 16 1.05 0.01 -0.44
CA LEU A 16 1.63 1.21 0.14
C LEU A 16 0.56 2.11 0.71
N LEU A 17 -0.55 2.21 0.00
CA LEU A 17 -1.64 3.04 0.46
C LEU A 17 -2.19 2.52 1.78
N VAL A 18 -2.40 1.22 1.86
CA VAL A 18 -2.90 0.61 3.09
C VAL A 18 -1.90 0.81 4.22
N TYR A 19 -0.64 0.68 3.90
CA TYR A 19 0.39 0.86 4.90
C TYR A 19 0.33 2.26 5.49
N LEU A 20 0.19 3.26 4.64
CA LEU A 20 0.11 4.63 5.10
C LEU A 20 -1.12 4.85 5.96
N VAL A 21 -2.24 4.27 5.56
CA VAL A 21 -3.46 4.41 6.32
C VAL A 21 -3.32 3.79 7.70
N VAL A 22 -2.70 2.62 7.75
CA VAL A 22 -2.51 1.95 9.02
C VAL A 22 -1.61 2.77 9.93
N VAL A 23 -0.55 3.30 9.38
CA VAL A 23 0.37 4.12 10.16
C VAL A 23 -0.33 5.35 10.68
N LEU A 24 -1.22 5.89 9.89
CA LEU A 24 -1.94 7.07 10.29
C LEU A 24 -2.90 6.78 11.44
N PHE A 25 -3.54 5.61 11.39
CA PHE A 25 -4.48 5.25 12.44
C PHE A 25 -3.79 4.70 13.68
N TYR A 26 -2.61 4.13 13.51
CA TYR A 26 -1.88 3.57 14.65
C TYR A 26 -0.50 4.20 14.74
N PRO A 27 -0.46 5.46 15.08
CA PRO A 27 0.81 6.17 15.11
C PRO A 27 1.73 5.69 16.20
N GLU A 28 1.18 5.10 17.22
CA GLU A 28 2.02 4.68 18.30
C GLU A 28 2.73 3.38 18.09
N ARG A 29 2.59 2.80 16.91
CA ARG A 29 3.30 1.63 16.64
C ARG A 29 4.79 1.82 16.81
N PHE A 30 5.29 3.01 16.61
CA PHE A 30 6.66 3.26 16.62
C PHE A 30 7.15 3.84 17.87
N SER A 31 6.39 4.36 18.61
CA SER A 31 6.84 4.93 19.82
C SER A 31 6.62 4.07 20.98
#